data_d1d831371c744ea3208cbb21f06a130d
#
_entry.id   d1d831371c744ea3208cbb21f06a130d
#
_cell.length_a   1.000
_cell.length_b   1.000
_cell.length_c   1.000
_cell.angle_alpha   90.00
_cell.angle_beta   90.00
_cell.angle_gamma   90.00
#
_symmetry.space_group_name_H-M   'P 1'
#
loop_
_entity.id
_entity.type
_entity.pdbx_description
1 polymer ?
#
loop_
_entity_poly.entity_id
_entity_poly.type
_entity_poly.pdbx_seq_one_letter_code
_entity_poly.pdbx_strand_id
1 'polypeptide(L)'
;MRRFNSYKQFLINQFGKRVQKLTIDAGFTCPNRDGTVGTGGCTFCSNDAFNPSYCDPTKSVTRQLEEGIHFHRNRYRRADSYLAYFQAYSNTYLPLNQLQKIYEPALQHPNVVGIVIGTRPDCIDEEKLDYFAWLNQKRFVSIEYGIESIHNKTLEHINRGHTFEQSQHAVEETRKRNIHTGGHFIFGLPFETPEIWMADLDEINRLGLNSIKFHQLQLIKETQMALEFEQYPERFYLFDIHNYIPFIVNFVEKLDPKLIIERFAGEVPPRFLALNNWGTTRYDVILQMIEKEFEQRDSFQGKFYKI
;
A
#
# COMPACT_ATOMS: atom_id res chain seq x y z
N MET A 1 -8.57 -9.07 -21.97
CA MET A 1 -7.30 -8.98 -21.21
C MET A 1 -7.27 -7.59 -20.58
N ARG A 2 -6.80 -7.41 -19.32
CA ARG A 2 -6.68 -6.07 -18.76
C ARG A 2 -5.62 -5.26 -19.49
N ARG A 3 -5.83 -3.96 -19.60
CA ARG A 3 -4.90 -3.04 -20.24
C ARG A 3 -3.74 -2.59 -19.33
N PHE A 4 -3.61 -3.24 -18.18
CA PHE A 4 -2.52 -3.03 -17.22
C PHE A 4 -2.12 -4.34 -16.53
N ASN A 5 -0.89 -4.38 -16.02
CA ASN A 5 -0.33 -5.52 -15.29
C ASN A 5 -0.94 -5.59 -13.88
N SER A 6 -1.98 -6.40 -13.71
CA SER A 6 -2.77 -6.42 -12.48
C SER A 6 -2.23 -7.40 -11.45
N TYR A 7 -2.21 -7.00 -10.19
CA TYR A 7 -1.82 -7.85 -9.07
C TYR A 7 -2.64 -9.16 -8.98
N LYS A 8 -3.94 -9.09 -9.33
CA LYS A 8 -4.78 -10.30 -9.42
C LYS A 8 -4.23 -11.31 -10.41
N GLN A 9 -3.82 -10.87 -11.60
CA GLN A 9 -3.26 -11.77 -12.62
C GLN A 9 -1.89 -12.28 -12.20
N PHE A 10 -1.05 -11.43 -11.59
CA PHE A 10 0.22 -11.84 -11.00
C PHE A 10 0.03 -12.98 -9.99
N LEU A 11 -0.90 -12.84 -9.03
CA LEU A 11 -1.17 -13.90 -8.05
C LEU A 11 -1.67 -15.20 -8.69
N ILE A 12 -2.51 -15.11 -9.72
CA ILE A 12 -2.96 -16.30 -10.46
C ILE A 12 -1.79 -16.98 -11.16
N ASN A 13 -0.91 -16.22 -11.79
CA ASN A 13 0.28 -16.76 -12.46
C ASN A 13 1.26 -17.40 -11.45
N GLN A 14 1.43 -16.76 -10.29
CA GLN A 14 2.34 -17.20 -9.22
C GLN A 14 1.86 -18.48 -8.53
N PHE A 15 0.56 -18.62 -8.29
CA PHE A 15 -0.01 -19.68 -7.45
C PHE A 15 -0.92 -20.67 -8.21
N GLY A 16 -1.17 -20.44 -9.50
CA GLY A 16 -2.08 -21.26 -10.30
C GLY A 16 -3.56 -21.09 -9.95
N LYS A 17 -3.89 -20.25 -8.98
CA LYS A 17 -5.24 -20.04 -8.43
C LYS A 17 -5.43 -18.65 -7.86
N ARG A 18 -6.68 -18.32 -7.52
CA ARG A 18 -6.98 -17.06 -6.84
C ARG A 18 -6.47 -17.07 -5.41
N VAL A 19 -5.75 -16.01 -5.05
CA VAL A 19 -5.26 -15.76 -3.70
C VAL A 19 -5.82 -14.41 -3.23
N GLN A 20 -6.26 -14.34 -1.97
CA GLN A 20 -6.80 -13.14 -1.33
C GLN A 20 -5.87 -12.68 -0.21
N LYS A 21 -5.60 -11.37 -0.11
CA LYS A 21 -4.97 -10.81 1.09
C LYS A 21 -5.97 -10.78 2.26
N LEU A 22 -5.52 -11.24 3.42
CA LEU A 22 -6.23 -11.11 4.70
C LEU A 22 -5.45 -10.16 5.59
N THR A 23 -6.04 -9.04 5.90
CA THR A 23 -5.43 -8.04 6.80
C THR A 23 -5.30 -8.59 8.21
N ILE A 24 -4.18 -8.31 8.85
CA ILE A 24 -3.86 -8.67 10.23
C ILE A 24 -3.33 -7.44 10.95
N ASP A 25 -3.87 -7.15 12.10
CA ASP A 25 -3.32 -6.21 13.07
C ASP A 25 -2.64 -7.00 14.18
N ALA A 26 -1.30 -7.02 14.17
CA ALA A 26 -0.52 -7.76 15.15
C ALA A 26 -0.04 -6.90 16.35
N GLY A 27 -0.63 -5.72 16.54
CA GLY A 27 -0.35 -4.84 17.66
C GLY A 27 0.99 -4.11 17.57
N PHE A 28 1.52 -3.94 16.34
CA PHE A 28 2.73 -3.14 16.16
C PHE A 28 2.50 -1.67 16.47
N THR A 29 3.59 -0.95 16.73
CA THR A 29 3.63 0.51 16.79
C THR A 29 4.46 1.05 15.62
N CYS A 30 4.82 2.32 15.71
CA CYS A 30 5.61 3.03 14.72
C CYS A 30 6.63 3.93 15.44
N PRO A 31 7.90 3.99 15.00
CA PRO A 31 8.94 4.84 15.61
C PRO A 31 8.57 6.32 15.57
N ASN A 32 7.63 6.69 14.72
CA ASN A 32 7.10 8.06 14.62
C ASN A 32 5.96 8.35 15.61
N ARG A 33 5.63 7.38 16.49
CA ARG A 33 4.59 7.49 17.52
C ARG A 33 5.12 7.29 18.93
N ASP A 34 6.09 6.41 19.11
CA ASP A 34 6.62 6.04 20.42
C ASP A 34 7.77 6.94 20.91
N GLY A 35 8.15 7.94 20.12
CA GLY A 35 9.19 8.90 20.45
C GLY A 35 10.60 8.52 19.97
N THR A 36 10.78 7.37 19.31
CA THR A 36 12.11 6.94 18.84
C THR A 36 12.60 7.83 17.68
N VAL A 37 11.70 8.16 16.73
CA VAL A 37 11.97 9.08 15.62
C VAL A 37 11.13 10.34 15.74
N GLY A 38 9.87 10.19 16.16
CA GLY A 38 8.92 11.30 16.29
C GLY A 38 7.76 10.92 17.20
N THR A 39 6.87 11.88 17.43
CA THR A 39 5.65 11.71 18.22
C THR A 39 4.41 12.01 17.40
N GLY A 40 3.26 11.45 17.77
CA GLY A 40 1.97 11.70 17.12
C GLY A 40 1.73 10.93 15.82
N GLY A 41 2.76 10.43 15.15
CA GLY A 41 2.66 9.74 13.86
C GLY A 41 2.60 10.69 12.67
N CYS A 42 2.39 10.15 11.47
CA CYS A 42 2.16 10.96 10.28
C CYS A 42 0.84 11.72 10.39
N THR A 43 0.79 12.95 9.86
CA THR A 43 -0.35 13.85 9.99
C THR A 43 -1.66 13.32 9.41
N PHE A 44 -1.59 12.39 8.46
CA PHE A 44 -2.73 11.74 7.80
C PHE A 44 -3.14 10.40 8.43
N CYS A 45 -2.36 9.86 9.39
CA CYS A 45 -2.48 8.46 9.80
C CYS A 45 -3.65 8.21 10.75
N SER A 46 -4.54 7.29 10.35
CA SER A 46 -5.60 6.71 11.18
C SER A 46 -5.79 5.24 10.82
N ASN A 47 -5.28 4.31 11.63
CA ASN A 47 -5.40 2.88 11.33
C ASN A 47 -6.84 2.35 11.42
N ASP A 48 -7.65 2.90 12.31
CA ASP A 48 -9.06 2.48 12.48
C ASP A 48 -9.88 2.67 11.20
N ALA A 49 -9.51 3.65 10.38
CA ALA A 49 -10.18 3.90 9.12
C ALA A 49 -9.89 2.82 8.05
N PHE A 50 -8.78 2.07 8.19
CA PHE A 50 -8.31 1.12 7.18
C PHE A 50 -8.39 -0.34 7.61
N ASN A 51 -8.57 -0.62 8.91
CA ASN A 51 -8.68 -1.97 9.41
C ASN A 51 -10.09 -2.55 9.16
N PRO A 52 -10.20 -3.77 8.60
CA PRO A 52 -11.47 -4.51 8.58
C PRO A 52 -11.97 -4.80 10.00
N SER A 53 -13.28 -4.97 10.15
CA SER A 53 -13.91 -5.16 11.45
C SER A 53 -13.47 -6.42 12.23
N TYR A 54 -12.84 -7.38 11.58
CA TYR A 54 -12.30 -8.57 12.22
C TYR A 54 -10.88 -8.38 12.76
N CYS A 55 -10.15 -7.35 12.27
CA CYS A 55 -8.82 -7.01 12.75
C CYS A 55 -8.91 -6.33 14.12
N ASP A 56 -8.19 -6.87 15.08
CA ASP A 56 -8.11 -6.36 16.44
C ASP A 56 -6.80 -6.84 17.08
N PRO A 57 -5.90 -5.94 17.53
CA PRO A 57 -4.60 -6.30 18.08
C PRO A 57 -4.67 -7.15 19.36
N THR A 58 -5.83 -7.23 20.01
CA THR A 58 -6.04 -8.09 21.18
C THR A 58 -6.30 -9.55 20.80
N LYS A 59 -6.61 -9.83 19.54
CA LYS A 59 -6.83 -11.18 19.01
C LYS A 59 -5.51 -11.78 18.52
N SER A 60 -5.38 -13.11 18.66
CA SER A 60 -4.27 -13.82 18.04
C SER A 60 -4.29 -13.71 16.50
N VAL A 61 -3.11 -13.83 15.88
CA VAL A 61 -2.98 -13.86 14.40
C VAL A 61 -3.84 -14.97 13.79
N THR A 62 -3.84 -16.16 14.38
CA THR A 62 -4.67 -17.28 13.92
C THR A 62 -6.15 -16.94 13.93
N ARG A 63 -6.65 -16.34 15.02
CA ARG A 63 -8.05 -15.95 15.12
C ARG A 63 -8.44 -14.90 14.08
N GLN A 64 -7.59 -13.90 13.86
CA GLN A 64 -7.84 -12.88 12.82
C GLN A 64 -7.85 -13.51 11.42
N LEU A 65 -6.99 -14.50 11.14
CA LEU A 65 -7.02 -15.24 9.88
C LEU A 65 -8.32 -16.02 9.69
N GLU A 66 -8.77 -16.76 10.71
CA GLU A 66 -10.02 -17.53 10.65
C GLU A 66 -11.25 -16.64 10.46
N GLU A 67 -11.34 -15.55 11.22
CA GLU A 67 -12.41 -14.57 11.09
C GLU A 67 -12.35 -13.86 9.72
N GLY A 68 -11.16 -13.55 9.22
CA GLY A 68 -10.93 -12.96 7.89
C GLY A 68 -11.33 -13.91 6.77
N ILE A 69 -11.00 -15.20 6.86
CA ILE A 69 -11.44 -16.23 5.92
C ILE A 69 -12.98 -16.31 5.89
N HIS A 70 -13.61 -16.35 7.06
CA HIS A 70 -15.07 -16.37 7.17
C HIS A 70 -15.70 -15.12 6.53
N PHE A 71 -15.17 -13.93 6.86
CA PHE A 71 -15.63 -12.65 6.32
C PHE A 71 -15.55 -12.61 4.77
N HIS A 72 -14.46 -13.09 4.19
CA HIS A 72 -14.26 -13.07 2.74
C HIS A 72 -15.05 -14.17 2.02
N ARG A 73 -15.21 -15.35 2.61
CA ARG A 73 -16.06 -16.42 2.05
C ARG A 73 -17.50 -15.97 1.88
N ASN A 74 -18.03 -15.25 2.84
CA ASN A 74 -19.39 -14.72 2.79
C ASN A 74 -19.56 -13.61 1.72
N ARG A 75 -18.52 -12.81 1.47
CA ARG A 75 -18.54 -11.70 0.50
C ARG A 75 -18.16 -12.11 -0.92
N TYR A 76 -17.12 -12.92 -1.09
CA TYR A 76 -16.47 -13.09 -2.38
C TYR A 76 -16.42 -14.54 -2.89
N ARG A 77 -16.67 -15.55 -2.07
CA ARG A 77 -16.78 -17.01 -2.40
C ARG A 77 -15.79 -17.54 -3.46
N ARG A 78 -14.62 -16.92 -3.66
CA ARG A 78 -13.79 -17.12 -4.84
C ARG A 78 -12.32 -17.47 -4.57
N ALA A 79 -11.89 -17.47 -3.32
CA ALA A 79 -10.53 -17.82 -2.94
C ALA A 79 -10.55 -18.83 -1.80
N ASP A 80 -9.68 -19.82 -1.88
CA ASP A 80 -9.41 -20.83 -0.86
C ASP A 80 -7.97 -20.75 -0.33
N SER A 81 -7.21 -19.80 -0.84
CA SER A 81 -5.82 -19.55 -0.48
C SER A 81 -5.60 -18.07 -0.23
N TYR A 82 -4.75 -17.80 0.76
CA TYR A 82 -4.63 -16.46 1.31
C TYR A 82 -3.17 -16.04 1.49
N LEU A 83 -2.92 -14.74 1.38
CA LEU A 83 -1.72 -14.08 1.88
C LEU A 83 -2.09 -13.38 3.20
N ALA A 84 -1.35 -13.68 4.26
CA ALA A 84 -1.49 -12.97 5.52
C ALA A 84 -0.84 -11.60 5.40
N TYR A 85 -1.63 -10.52 5.46
CA TYR A 85 -1.20 -9.16 5.24
C TYR A 85 -1.13 -8.38 6.54
N PHE A 86 0.08 -8.20 7.06
CA PHE A 86 0.39 -7.38 8.21
C PHE A 86 0.49 -5.92 7.76
N GLN A 87 -0.50 -5.10 8.07
CA GLN A 87 -0.54 -3.73 7.52
C GLN A 87 -0.66 -2.61 8.56
N ALA A 88 -1.13 -2.87 9.77
CA ALA A 88 -1.26 -1.85 10.79
C ALA A 88 0.12 -1.38 11.27
N TYR A 89 0.41 -0.08 11.12
CA TYR A 89 1.69 0.55 11.50
C TYR A 89 2.93 0.00 10.78
N SER A 90 4.03 -0.26 11.51
CA SER A 90 5.32 -0.69 10.95
C SER A 90 5.63 -2.12 11.36
N ASN A 91 5.28 -3.07 10.50
CA ASN A 91 5.26 -4.50 10.87
C ASN A 91 6.65 -5.18 10.86
N THR A 92 7.73 -4.41 10.74
CA THR A 92 9.11 -4.86 10.96
C THR A 92 9.78 -4.15 12.16
N TYR A 93 9.02 -3.31 12.88
CA TYR A 93 9.54 -2.48 13.97
C TYR A 93 9.53 -3.27 15.30
N LEU A 94 10.28 -4.35 15.32
CA LEU A 94 10.59 -5.18 16.49
C LEU A 94 11.90 -5.94 16.25
N PRO A 95 12.57 -6.45 17.31
CA PRO A 95 13.67 -7.40 17.16
C PRO A 95 13.25 -8.67 16.39
N LEU A 96 14.16 -9.22 15.58
CA LEU A 96 13.88 -10.34 14.67
C LEU A 96 13.25 -11.56 15.39
N ASN A 97 13.73 -11.92 16.55
CA ASN A 97 13.21 -13.04 17.34
C ASN A 97 11.74 -12.87 17.75
N GLN A 98 11.27 -11.64 17.89
CA GLN A 98 9.86 -11.34 18.17
C GLN A 98 9.04 -11.37 16.87
N LEU A 99 9.58 -10.82 15.78
CA LEU A 99 8.94 -10.88 14.45
C LEU A 99 8.66 -12.33 14.02
N GLN A 100 9.63 -13.22 14.21
CA GLN A 100 9.48 -14.65 13.91
C GLN A 100 8.28 -15.26 14.64
N LYS A 101 8.12 -14.99 15.94
CA LYS A 101 6.99 -15.48 16.74
C LYS A 101 5.64 -14.94 16.29
N ILE A 102 5.61 -13.70 15.79
CA ILE A 102 4.39 -13.06 15.30
C ILE A 102 3.97 -13.63 13.93
N TYR A 103 4.94 -13.90 13.05
CA TYR A 103 4.63 -14.40 11.69
C TYR A 103 4.38 -15.91 11.66
N GLU A 104 4.97 -16.68 12.57
CA GLU A 104 4.89 -18.13 12.59
C GLU A 104 3.45 -18.68 12.55
N PRO A 105 2.49 -18.20 13.35
CA PRO A 105 1.11 -18.69 13.30
C PRO A 105 0.45 -18.52 11.92
N ALA A 106 0.76 -17.42 11.21
CA ALA A 106 0.27 -17.20 9.86
C ALA A 106 0.91 -18.18 8.85
N LEU A 107 2.20 -18.42 8.97
CA LEU A 107 2.96 -19.32 8.10
C LEU A 107 2.59 -20.80 8.28
N GLN A 108 2.14 -21.17 9.46
CA GLN A 108 1.67 -22.53 9.79
C GLN A 108 0.21 -22.77 9.37
N HIS A 109 -0.55 -21.72 9.08
CA HIS A 109 -1.97 -21.87 8.70
C HIS A 109 -2.09 -22.55 7.32
N PRO A 110 -2.89 -23.65 7.17
CA PRO A 110 -2.91 -24.49 5.97
C PRO A 110 -3.35 -23.76 4.70
N ASN A 111 -4.17 -22.73 4.82
CA ASN A 111 -4.69 -21.97 3.68
C ASN A 111 -3.84 -20.71 3.36
N VAL A 112 -2.76 -20.45 4.11
CA VAL A 112 -1.88 -19.30 3.88
C VAL A 112 -0.69 -19.75 3.02
N VAL A 113 -0.55 -19.12 1.86
CA VAL A 113 0.51 -19.42 0.87
C VAL A 113 1.73 -18.51 1.02
N GLY A 114 1.63 -17.46 1.84
CA GLY A 114 2.71 -16.51 2.09
C GLY A 114 2.27 -15.33 2.94
N ILE A 115 3.19 -14.42 3.18
CA ILE A 115 2.96 -13.20 3.96
C ILE A 115 3.27 -11.94 3.13
N VAL A 116 2.54 -10.88 3.43
CA VAL A 116 2.79 -9.53 2.94
C VAL A 116 2.97 -8.62 4.16
N ILE A 117 4.03 -7.84 4.17
CA ILE A 117 4.46 -7.06 5.32
C ILE A 117 4.47 -5.58 4.91
N GLY A 118 3.48 -4.82 5.38
CA GLY A 118 3.46 -3.37 5.25
C GLY A 118 4.36 -2.75 6.31
N THR A 119 5.30 -1.93 5.91
CA THR A 119 6.25 -1.32 6.85
C THR A 119 6.78 0.03 6.34
N ARG A 120 7.54 0.69 7.20
CA ARG A 120 8.30 1.90 6.87
C ARG A 120 9.68 1.50 6.35
N PRO A 121 10.26 2.29 5.41
CA PRO A 121 11.60 2.00 4.87
C PRO A 121 12.71 2.05 5.93
N ASP A 122 12.57 2.88 6.97
CA ASP A 122 13.53 3.03 8.07
C ASP A 122 13.38 1.99 9.19
N CYS A 123 12.43 1.05 9.06
CA CYS A 123 12.18 -0.02 10.03
C CYS A 123 12.72 -1.38 9.55
N ILE A 124 13.59 -1.42 8.56
CA ILE A 124 14.18 -2.64 8.01
C ILE A 124 15.70 -2.59 8.15
N ASP A 125 16.32 -3.74 8.34
CA ASP A 125 17.77 -3.92 8.42
C ASP A 125 18.18 -5.22 7.70
N GLU A 126 19.48 -5.43 7.55
CA GLU A 126 20.04 -6.59 6.85
C GLU A 126 19.62 -7.92 7.50
N GLU A 127 19.65 -8.01 8.84
CA GLU A 127 19.27 -9.21 9.57
C GLU A 127 17.83 -9.64 9.28
N LYS A 128 16.90 -8.70 9.27
CA LYS A 128 15.50 -8.94 8.93
C LYS A 128 15.33 -9.31 7.46
N LEU A 129 16.02 -8.60 6.57
CA LEU A 129 15.98 -8.90 5.13
C LEU A 129 16.53 -10.30 4.81
N ASP A 130 17.61 -10.70 5.46
CA ASP A 130 18.19 -12.06 5.29
C ASP A 130 17.22 -13.14 5.78
N TYR A 131 16.55 -12.92 6.90
CA TYR A 131 15.49 -13.79 7.36
C TYR A 131 14.34 -13.89 6.36
N PHE A 132 13.85 -12.75 5.84
CA PHE A 132 12.78 -12.75 4.85
C PHE A 132 13.20 -13.39 3.53
N ALA A 133 14.45 -13.24 3.11
CA ALA A 133 15.00 -13.94 1.95
C ALA A 133 15.03 -15.46 2.14
N TRP A 134 15.46 -15.92 3.32
CA TRP A 134 15.40 -17.33 3.67
C TRP A 134 13.95 -17.85 3.69
N LEU A 135 13.03 -17.09 4.26
CA LEU A 135 11.62 -17.45 4.30
C LEU A 135 11.00 -17.50 2.89
N ASN A 136 11.39 -16.58 2.00
CA ASN A 136 10.91 -16.49 0.62
C ASN A 136 11.28 -17.72 -0.23
N GLN A 137 12.28 -18.50 0.17
CA GLN A 137 12.59 -19.79 -0.47
C GLN A 137 11.53 -20.87 -0.18
N LYS A 138 10.72 -20.71 0.86
CA LYS A 138 9.75 -21.70 1.35
C LYS A 138 8.30 -21.25 1.21
N ARG A 139 8.05 -19.97 1.37
CA ARG A 139 6.74 -19.31 1.33
C ARG A 139 6.89 -17.97 0.66
N PHE A 140 5.93 -17.53 -0.10
CA PHE A 140 5.96 -16.21 -0.73
C PHE A 140 6.04 -15.12 0.34
N VAL A 141 7.00 -14.22 0.18
CA VAL A 141 7.16 -13.03 1.01
C VAL A 141 7.14 -11.79 0.12
N SER A 142 6.34 -10.81 0.52
CA SER A 142 6.34 -9.49 -0.07
C SER A 142 6.52 -8.44 1.03
N ILE A 143 7.38 -7.47 0.79
CA ILE A 143 7.53 -6.30 1.67
C ILE A 143 6.96 -5.10 0.91
N GLU A 144 6.02 -4.39 1.54
CA GLU A 144 5.38 -3.20 1.00
C GLU A 144 5.79 -1.99 1.83
N TYR A 145 6.53 -1.08 1.19
CA TYR A 145 7.00 0.14 1.82
C TYR A 145 6.00 1.29 1.65
N GLY A 146 5.63 1.93 2.75
CA GLY A 146 4.96 3.22 2.72
C GLY A 146 5.94 4.31 2.34
N ILE A 147 6.17 4.53 1.06
CA ILE A 147 7.02 5.60 0.52
C ILE A 147 6.31 6.94 0.62
N GLU A 148 5.06 6.95 0.20
CA GLU A 148 4.05 8.02 0.20
C GLU A 148 4.35 9.15 -0.79
N SER A 149 5.58 9.72 -0.78
CA SER A 149 6.07 10.75 -1.68
C SER A 149 7.56 10.57 -1.95
N ILE A 150 8.07 11.12 -3.07
CA ILE A 150 9.51 11.20 -3.37
C ILE A 150 10.12 12.54 -2.95
N HIS A 151 9.32 13.47 -2.41
CA HIS A 151 9.73 14.80 -2.02
C HIS A 151 10.00 14.89 -0.51
N ASN A 152 11.27 15.06 -0.13
CA ASN A 152 11.65 15.14 1.30
C ASN A 152 10.94 16.28 2.04
N LYS A 153 10.66 17.41 1.38
CA LYS A 153 9.88 18.51 1.98
C LYS A 153 8.45 18.08 2.32
N THR A 154 7.80 17.32 1.44
CA THR A 154 6.48 16.76 1.71
C THR A 154 6.55 15.73 2.84
N LEU A 155 7.54 14.83 2.80
CA LEU A 155 7.74 13.80 3.85
C LEU A 155 7.96 14.43 5.22
N GLU A 156 8.77 15.50 5.30
CA GLU A 156 8.97 16.26 6.54
C GLU A 156 7.68 16.92 7.00
N HIS A 157 6.97 17.61 6.11
CA HIS A 157 5.72 18.31 6.41
C HIS A 157 4.64 17.37 6.96
N ILE A 158 4.49 16.20 6.37
CA ILE A 158 3.51 15.21 6.85
C ILE A 158 4.00 14.39 8.05
N ASN A 159 5.11 14.81 8.66
CA ASN A 159 5.74 14.12 9.81
C ASN A 159 6.00 12.63 9.49
N ARG A 160 6.56 12.33 8.29
CA ARG A 160 6.81 10.95 7.89
C ARG A 160 7.99 10.32 8.65
N GLY A 161 8.99 11.13 9.02
CA GLY A 161 10.13 10.74 9.85
C GLY A 161 11.18 9.87 9.16
N HIS A 162 11.11 9.73 7.84
CA HIS A 162 12.15 9.17 6.99
C HIS A 162 12.26 9.95 5.68
N THR A 163 13.38 9.84 4.98
CA THR A 163 13.62 10.48 3.69
C THR A 163 13.33 9.56 2.52
N PHE A 164 13.32 10.13 1.31
CA PHE A 164 13.15 9.34 0.10
C PHE A 164 14.37 8.46 -0.18
N GLU A 165 15.59 8.93 0.14
CA GLU A 165 16.83 8.16 0.01
C GLU A 165 16.82 6.90 0.89
N GLN A 166 16.22 6.98 2.08
CA GLN A 166 15.99 5.80 2.92
C GLN A 166 15.01 4.82 2.26
N SER A 167 14.00 5.33 1.55
CA SER A 167 13.09 4.49 0.77
C SER A 167 13.79 3.81 -0.40
N GLN A 168 14.61 4.53 -1.15
CA GLN A 168 15.43 3.98 -2.23
C GLN A 168 16.36 2.87 -1.72
N HIS A 169 17.08 3.11 -0.63
CA HIS A 169 17.97 2.14 -0.02
C HIS A 169 17.23 0.87 0.43
N ALA A 170 16.10 1.01 1.14
CA ALA A 170 15.30 -0.13 1.58
C ALA A 170 14.78 -0.97 0.41
N VAL A 171 14.30 -0.33 -0.65
CA VAL A 171 13.84 -1.01 -1.87
C VAL A 171 14.99 -1.74 -2.54
N GLU A 172 16.15 -1.11 -2.70
CA GLU A 172 17.34 -1.70 -3.32
C GLU A 172 17.82 -2.94 -2.55
N GLU A 173 17.97 -2.85 -1.22
CA GLU A 173 18.42 -3.94 -0.37
C GLU A 173 17.45 -5.13 -0.36
N THR A 174 16.14 -4.84 -0.40
CA THR A 174 15.11 -5.87 -0.49
C THR A 174 15.17 -6.61 -1.84
N ARG A 175 15.34 -5.86 -2.92
CA ARG A 175 15.45 -6.41 -4.29
C ARG A 175 16.72 -7.25 -4.48
N LYS A 176 17.87 -6.83 -3.93
CA LYS A 176 19.12 -7.63 -3.96
C LYS A 176 18.93 -9.03 -3.40
N ARG A 177 17.97 -9.19 -2.49
CA ARG A 177 17.60 -10.48 -1.86
C ARG A 177 16.47 -11.22 -2.58
N ASN A 178 16.04 -10.74 -3.75
CA ASN A 178 14.95 -11.32 -4.55
C ASN A 178 13.62 -11.43 -3.79
N ILE A 179 13.34 -10.53 -2.86
CA ILE A 179 12.06 -10.42 -2.17
C ILE A 179 11.14 -9.52 -3.01
N HIS A 180 9.87 -9.94 -3.18
CA HIS A 180 8.88 -9.11 -3.85
C HIS A 180 8.68 -7.79 -3.11
N THR A 181 8.95 -6.68 -3.77
CA THR A 181 8.98 -5.34 -3.17
C THR A 181 7.85 -4.49 -3.74
N GLY A 182 6.97 -4.02 -2.87
CA GLY A 182 5.90 -3.09 -3.20
C GLY A 182 6.14 -1.70 -2.65
N GLY A 183 5.56 -0.68 -3.29
CA GLY A 183 5.59 0.70 -2.83
C GLY A 183 4.19 1.32 -2.78
N HIS A 184 3.91 2.11 -1.75
CA HIS A 184 2.68 2.90 -1.62
C HIS A 184 2.98 4.36 -1.91
N PHE A 185 2.10 5.02 -2.68
CA PHE A 185 2.17 6.44 -3.02
C PHE A 185 0.82 7.09 -2.81
N ILE A 186 0.83 8.33 -2.32
CA ILE A 186 -0.38 9.12 -2.05
C ILE A 186 -0.38 10.35 -2.94
N PHE A 187 -1.35 10.47 -3.83
CA PHE A 187 -1.61 11.69 -4.59
C PHE A 187 -2.52 12.62 -3.81
N GLY A 188 -2.18 13.89 -3.71
CA GLY A 188 -2.93 14.91 -2.98
C GLY A 188 -2.29 15.36 -1.67
N LEU A 189 -1.07 14.90 -1.37
CA LEU A 189 -0.29 15.41 -0.24
C LEU A 189 -0.03 16.92 -0.40
N PRO A 190 0.11 17.67 0.72
CA PRO A 190 0.32 19.12 0.67
C PRO A 190 1.48 19.52 -0.24
N PHE A 191 1.28 20.60 -1.01
CA PHE A 191 2.23 21.21 -1.95
C PHE A 191 2.57 20.37 -3.20
N GLU A 192 1.91 19.24 -3.39
CA GLU A 192 2.07 18.42 -4.59
C GLU A 192 0.88 18.61 -5.54
N THR A 193 1.17 18.65 -6.84
CA THR A 193 0.18 18.86 -7.91
C THR A 193 0.29 17.74 -8.97
N PRO A 194 -0.71 17.60 -9.86
CA PRO A 194 -0.63 16.63 -10.96
C PRO A 194 0.61 16.78 -11.83
N GLU A 195 1.09 18.01 -12.04
CA GLU A 195 2.29 18.28 -12.84
C GLU A 195 3.55 17.74 -12.15
N ILE A 196 3.65 17.92 -10.82
CA ILE A 196 4.74 17.38 -10.00
C ILE A 196 4.74 15.86 -10.09
N TRP A 197 3.60 15.20 -9.81
CA TRP A 197 3.53 13.73 -9.87
C TRP A 197 3.83 13.18 -11.26
N MET A 198 3.44 13.88 -12.32
CA MET A 198 3.80 13.48 -13.68
C MET A 198 5.29 13.65 -13.97
N ALA A 199 5.96 14.62 -13.36
CA ALA A 199 7.41 14.77 -13.44
C ALA A 199 8.18 13.71 -12.65
N ASP A 200 7.58 13.17 -11.59
CA ASP A 200 8.18 12.15 -10.71
C ASP A 200 8.24 10.74 -11.33
N LEU A 201 7.56 10.52 -12.44
CA LEU A 201 7.41 9.19 -13.07
C LEU A 201 8.74 8.48 -13.36
N ASP A 202 9.72 9.21 -13.83
CA ASP A 202 11.04 8.64 -14.16
C ASP A 202 11.74 8.13 -12.89
N GLU A 203 11.60 8.85 -11.78
CA GLU A 203 12.18 8.44 -10.50
C GLU A 203 11.44 7.23 -9.91
N ILE A 204 10.11 7.23 -9.99
CA ILE A 204 9.28 6.10 -9.55
C ILE A 204 9.61 4.84 -10.37
N ASN A 205 9.77 4.97 -11.69
CA ASN A 205 10.18 3.86 -12.56
C ASN A 205 11.59 3.33 -12.20
N ARG A 206 12.53 4.22 -11.85
CA ARG A 206 13.90 3.85 -11.45
C ARG A 206 14.00 3.13 -10.11
N LEU A 207 13.04 3.30 -9.19
CA LEU A 207 12.99 2.55 -7.93
C LEU A 207 13.03 1.03 -8.16
N GLY A 208 12.48 0.57 -9.29
CA GLY A 208 12.48 -0.84 -9.65
C GLY A 208 11.60 -1.70 -8.74
N LEU A 209 10.52 -1.17 -8.24
CA LEU A 209 9.51 -1.90 -7.49
C LEU A 209 8.94 -3.06 -8.33
N ASN A 210 8.53 -4.15 -7.67
CA ASN A 210 7.76 -5.20 -8.31
C ASN A 210 6.28 -4.83 -8.41
N SER A 211 5.74 -4.16 -7.39
CA SER A 211 4.34 -3.74 -7.36
C SER A 211 4.16 -2.34 -6.76
N ILE A 212 3.06 -1.70 -7.13
CA ILE A 212 2.74 -0.35 -6.68
C ILE A 212 1.27 -0.25 -6.27
N LYS A 213 1.02 0.50 -5.19
CA LYS A 213 -0.30 0.93 -4.76
C LYS A 213 -0.41 2.44 -4.84
N PHE A 214 -1.41 2.90 -5.54
CA PHE A 214 -1.78 4.31 -5.54
C PHE A 214 -2.92 4.57 -4.58
N HIS A 215 -2.84 5.67 -3.88
CA HIS A 215 -3.88 6.23 -3.05
C HIS A 215 -4.10 7.68 -3.44
N GLN A 216 -5.34 8.10 -3.61
CA GLN A 216 -5.67 9.52 -3.48
C GLN A 216 -5.71 9.86 -2.00
N LEU A 217 -5.30 11.05 -1.64
CA LEU A 217 -5.40 11.53 -0.25
C LEU A 217 -6.86 11.51 0.20
N GLN A 218 -7.11 10.85 1.31
CA GLN A 218 -8.38 10.85 2.00
C GLN A 218 -8.21 11.56 3.34
N LEU A 219 -8.92 12.67 3.51
CA LEU A 219 -8.90 13.43 4.75
C LEU A 219 -9.73 12.69 5.80
N ILE A 220 -9.06 12.09 6.77
CA ILE A 220 -9.67 11.34 7.85
C ILE A 220 -9.97 12.29 9.01
N LYS A 221 -11.17 12.18 9.59
CA LYS A 221 -11.58 12.96 10.76
C LYS A 221 -10.55 12.82 11.89
N GLU A 222 -10.41 13.88 12.66
CA GLU A 222 -9.55 13.92 13.85
C GLU A 222 -8.04 13.77 13.56
N THR A 223 -7.63 13.80 12.27
CA THR A 223 -6.22 13.85 11.90
C THR A 223 -5.73 15.30 11.81
N GLN A 224 -4.44 15.52 12.07
CA GLN A 224 -3.82 16.86 11.90
C GLN A 224 -3.94 17.35 10.46
N MET A 225 -3.87 16.44 9.47
CA MET A 225 -4.02 16.79 8.06
C MET A 225 -5.43 17.27 7.72
N ALA A 226 -6.48 16.74 8.33
CA ALA A 226 -7.84 17.25 8.15
C ALA A 226 -7.98 18.66 8.73
N LEU A 227 -7.40 18.94 9.90
CA LEU A 227 -7.36 20.27 10.52
C LEU A 227 -6.54 21.27 9.68
N GLU A 228 -5.42 20.82 9.11
CA GLU A 228 -4.63 21.66 8.21
C GLU A 228 -5.40 22.01 6.94
N PHE A 229 -6.13 21.06 6.36
CA PHE A 229 -6.97 21.32 5.19
C PHE A 229 -8.07 22.35 5.48
N GLU A 230 -8.69 22.29 6.65
CA GLU A 230 -9.70 23.30 7.06
C GLU A 230 -9.12 24.72 7.13
N GLN A 231 -7.86 24.87 7.54
CA GLN A 231 -7.19 26.16 7.69
C GLN A 231 -6.51 26.65 6.41
N TYR A 232 -5.98 25.75 5.58
CA TYR A 232 -5.15 26.04 4.42
C TYR A 232 -5.49 25.13 3.22
N PRO A 233 -6.74 25.16 2.71
CA PRO A 233 -7.17 24.25 1.64
C PRO A 233 -6.37 24.45 0.34
N GLU A 234 -5.78 25.62 0.14
CA GLU A 234 -4.95 25.97 -1.03
C GLU A 234 -3.63 25.17 -1.12
N ARG A 235 -3.21 24.52 -0.04
CA ARG A 235 -2.01 23.66 -0.02
C ARG A 235 -2.25 22.31 -0.64
N PHE A 236 -3.51 21.93 -0.88
CA PHE A 236 -3.90 20.58 -1.27
C PHE A 236 -4.51 20.56 -2.67
N TYR A 237 -4.07 19.62 -3.47
CA TYR A 237 -4.76 19.26 -4.70
C TYR A 237 -5.56 17.98 -4.49
N LEU A 238 -6.81 18.11 -4.08
CA LEU A 238 -7.68 16.94 -3.88
C LEU A 238 -8.45 16.65 -5.17
N PHE A 239 -8.23 15.47 -5.73
CA PHE A 239 -8.97 15.06 -6.91
C PHE A 239 -10.46 14.85 -6.63
N ASP A 240 -11.33 15.34 -7.49
CA ASP A 240 -12.60 14.68 -7.73
C ASP A 240 -12.39 13.44 -8.63
N ILE A 241 -13.39 12.56 -8.67
CA ILE A 241 -13.26 11.28 -9.38
C ILE A 241 -13.10 11.47 -10.89
N HIS A 242 -13.72 12.50 -11.48
CA HIS A 242 -13.70 12.75 -12.93
C HIS A 242 -12.33 13.25 -13.39
N ASN A 243 -11.63 13.99 -12.56
CA ASN A 243 -10.27 14.45 -12.82
C ASN A 243 -9.23 13.37 -12.47
N TYR A 244 -9.51 12.53 -11.46
CA TYR A 244 -8.61 11.43 -11.08
C TYR A 244 -8.48 10.36 -12.14
N ILE A 245 -9.58 9.93 -12.76
CA ILE A 245 -9.57 8.84 -13.75
C ILE A 245 -8.67 9.18 -14.95
N PRO A 246 -8.82 10.34 -15.64
CA PRO A 246 -7.90 10.72 -16.71
C PRO A 246 -6.45 10.85 -16.25
N PHE A 247 -6.22 11.42 -15.06
CA PHE A 247 -4.88 11.58 -14.50
C PHE A 247 -4.19 10.24 -14.29
N ILE A 248 -4.84 9.28 -13.59
CA ILE A 248 -4.20 8.00 -13.27
C ILE A 248 -3.95 7.15 -14.51
N VAL A 249 -4.82 7.22 -15.51
CA VAL A 249 -4.59 6.57 -16.81
C VAL A 249 -3.37 7.17 -17.51
N ASN A 250 -3.28 8.51 -17.56
CA ASN A 250 -2.12 9.23 -18.13
C ASN A 250 -0.81 8.87 -17.42
N PHE A 251 -0.87 8.73 -16.10
CA PHE A 251 0.26 8.31 -15.27
C PHE A 251 0.71 6.89 -15.63
N VAL A 252 -0.25 5.97 -15.71
CA VAL A 252 0.01 4.54 -15.97
C VAL A 252 0.47 4.28 -17.41
N GLU A 253 0.06 5.08 -18.38
CA GLU A 253 0.56 5.04 -19.74
C GLU A 253 2.10 5.24 -19.84
N LYS A 254 2.71 5.87 -18.82
CA LYS A 254 4.16 6.13 -18.73
C LYS A 254 4.90 5.27 -17.71
N LEU A 255 4.18 4.43 -16.95
CA LEU A 255 4.80 3.49 -16.02
C LEU A 255 5.46 2.31 -16.74
N ASP A 256 6.51 1.76 -16.15
CA ASP A 256 7.10 0.51 -16.60
C ASP A 256 6.00 -0.57 -16.76
N PRO A 257 5.84 -1.17 -17.95
CA PRO A 257 4.82 -2.20 -18.19
C PRO A 257 5.02 -3.47 -17.34
N LYS A 258 6.20 -3.67 -16.77
CA LYS A 258 6.49 -4.79 -15.87
C LYS A 258 5.99 -4.55 -14.44
N LEU A 259 5.82 -3.28 -14.04
CA LEU A 259 5.36 -2.92 -12.70
C LEU A 259 3.92 -3.41 -12.48
N ILE A 260 3.71 -4.17 -11.41
CA ILE A 260 2.40 -4.73 -11.08
C ILE A 260 1.58 -3.68 -10.34
N ILE A 261 0.40 -3.34 -10.86
CA ILE A 261 -0.50 -2.41 -10.19
C ILE A 261 -1.44 -3.20 -9.27
N GLU A 262 -1.28 -2.96 -7.98
CA GLU A 262 -2.10 -3.61 -6.97
C GLU A 262 -3.42 -2.87 -6.74
N ARG A 263 -3.34 -1.54 -6.68
CA ARG A 263 -4.48 -0.67 -6.42
C ARG A 263 -4.28 0.69 -7.08
N PHE A 264 -5.35 1.25 -7.62
CA PHE A 264 -5.36 2.59 -8.20
C PHE A 264 -5.85 3.68 -7.23
N ALA A 265 -6.62 3.31 -6.21
CA ALA A 265 -7.21 4.26 -5.26
C ALA A 265 -7.50 3.60 -3.92
N GLY A 266 -7.42 4.37 -2.84
CA GLY A 266 -7.85 3.94 -1.51
C GLY A 266 -9.38 3.96 -1.37
N GLU A 267 -9.90 3.15 -0.45
CA GLU A 267 -11.32 3.17 -0.05
C GLU A 267 -11.40 3.20 1.48
N VAL A 268 -12.06 4.21 2.01
CA VAL A 268 -12.32 4.39 3.45
C VAL A 268 -13.82 4.52 3.66
N PRO A 269 -14.40 3.88 4.68
CA PRO A 269 -15.81 4.05 4.98
C PRO A 269 -16.15 5.52 5.22
N PRO A 270 -17.25 6.05 4.64
CA PRO A 270 -17.60 7.48 4.67
C PRO A 270 -17.68 8.09 6.08
N ARG A 271 -18.00 7.28 7.10
CA ARG A 271 -18.07 7.73 8.50
C ARG A 271 -16.74 8.28 9.04
N PHE A 272 -15.61 7.84 8.48
CA PHE A 272 -14.28 8.31 8.89
C PHE A 272 -13.80 9.54 8.11
N LEU A 273 -14.42 9.87 6.98
CA LEU A 273 -13.97 10.95 6.13
C LEU A 273 -14.40 12.32 6.68
N ALA A 274 -13.45 13.26 6.78
CA ALA A 274 -13.72 14.68 7.02
C ALA A 274 -14.29 15.34 5.77
N LEU A 275 -13.75 14.97 4.58
CA LEU A 275 -14.26 15.39 3.29
C LEU A 275 -14.53 14.15 2.43
N ASN A 276 -15.75 14.04 1.91
CA ASN A 276 -16.17 12.94 1.03
C ASN A 276 -16.46 13.44 -0.38
N ASN A 277 -15.39 13.75 -1.13
CA ASN A 277 -15.48 14.28 -2.50
C ASN A 277 -15.74 13.21 -3.58
N TRP A 278 -15.63 11.90 -3.24
CA TRP A 278 -15.92 10.78 -4.14
C TRP A 278 -17.26 10.09 -3.83
N GLY A 279 -18.01 10.61 -2.87
CA GLY A 279 -19.31 10.05 -2.46
C GLY A 279 -19.17 8.64 -1.88
N THR A 280 -20.10 7.77 -2.28
CA THR A 280 -20.12 6.34 -1.90
C THR A 280 -19.55 5.44 -2.99
N THR A 281 -18.74 6.00 -3.90
CA THR A 281 -18.19 5.25 -5.04
C THR A 281 -17.22 4.19 -4.54
N ARG A 282 -17.53 2.93 -4.82
CA ARG A 282 -16.73 1.78 -4.41
C ARG A 282 -15.55 1.57 -5.35
N TYR A 283 -14.50 0.92 -4.87
CA TYR A 283 -13.31 0.64 -5.64
C TYR A 283 -13.56 -0.16 -6.93
N ASP A 284 -14.51 -1.10 -6.93
CA ASP A 284 -14.87 -1.85 -8.13
C ASP A 284 -15.45 -0.97 -9.24
N VAL A 285 -16.21 0.08 -8.88
CA VAL A 285 -16.71 1.09 -9.83
C VAL A 285 -15.58 1.96 -10.35
N ILE A 286 -14.68 2.43 -9.48
CA ILE A 286 -13.48 3.20 -9.88
C ILE A 286 -12.65 2.39 -10.88
N LEU A 287 -12.42 1.12 -10.60
CA LEU A 287 -11.68 0.24 -11.49
C LEU A 287 -12.33 0.09 -12.86
N GLN A 288 -13.67 -0.04 -12.90
CA GLN A 288 -14.43 -0.07 -14.17
C GLN A 288 -14.29 1.24 -14.96
N MET A 289 -14.32 2.39 -14.28
CA MET A 289 -14.11 3.69 -14.93
C MET A 289 -12.71 3.80 -15.52
N ILE A 290 -11.67 3.36 -14.80
CA ILE A 290 -10.29 3.32 -15.30
C ILE A 290 -10.15 2.39 -16.50
N GLU A 291 -10.71 1.17 -16.45
CA GLU A 291 -10.69 0.22 -17.56
C GLU A 291 -11.39 0.81 -18.79
N LYS A 292 -12.54 1.46 -18.61
CA LYS A 292 -13.26 2.17 -19.68
C LYS A 292 -12.47 3.32 -20.30
N GLU A 293 -11.78 4.12 -19.46
CA GLU A 293 -10.93 5.21 -19.92
C GLU A 293 -9.77 4.69 -20.77
N PHE A 294 -9.11 3.59 -20.37
CA PHE A 294 -8.10 2.91 -21.18
C PHE A 294 -8.68 2.43 -22.52
N GLU A 295 -9.89 1.90 -22.53
CA GLU A 295 -10.56 1.43 -23.75
C GLU A 295 -10.87 2.59 -24.69
N GLN A 296 -11.43 3.68 -24.19
CA GLN A 296 -11.77 4.88 -24.95
C GLN A 296 -10.55 5.53 -25.63
N ARG A 297 -9.40 5.50 -24.94
CA ARG A 297 -8.12 6.02 -25.46
C ARG A 297 -7.37 5.02 -26.34
N ASP A 298 -7.89 3.80 -26.49
CA ASP A 298 -7.14 2.68 -27.04
C ASP A 298 -5.72 2.61 -26.50
N SER A 299 -5.61 2.63 -25.17
CA SER A 299 -4.36 2.75 -24.43
C SER A 299 -4.14 1.59 -23.47
N PHE A 300 -2.91 1.51 -22.92
CA PHE A 300 -2.48 0.48 -21.99
C PHE A 300 -1.28 0.97 -21.17
N GLN A 301 -0.98 0.28 -20.08
CA GLN A 301 0.19 0.56 -19.24
C GLN A 301 1.48 0.50 -20.07
N GLY A 302 2.29 1.54 -19.93
CA GLY A 302 3.60 1.62 -20.59
C GLY A 302 3.55 2.00 -22.06
N LYS A 303 2.39 2.40 -22.62
CA LYS A 303 2.27 2.87 -24.01
C LYS A 303 3.27 3.98 -24.35
N PHE A 304 3.59 4.84 -23.40
CA PHE A 304 4.52 5.96 -23.52
C PHE A 304 5.72 5.83 -22.58
N TYR A 305 5.97 4.63 -22.04
CA TYR A 305 7.15 4.37 -21.22
C TYR A 305 8.42 4.53 -22.05
N LYS A 306 9.39 5.27 -21.50
CA LYS A 306 10.71 5.45 -22.12
C LYS A 306 11.74 4.76 -21.21
N ILE A 307 12.55 3.92 -21.81
CA ILE A 307 13.68 3.24 -21.15
C ILE A 307 14.81 4.25 -20.90
#